data_aacdcf00c848926775ab346384eb0b37
#
_entry.id   aacdcf00c848926775ab346384eb0b37
#
_cell.length_a   1.000
_cell.length_b   1.000
_cell.length_c   1.000
_cell.angle_alpha   90.00
_cell.angle_beta   90.00
_cell.angle_gamma   90.00
#
_symmetry.space_group_name_H-M   'P 1'
#
loop_
_entity.id
_entity.type
_entity.pdbx_description
1 polymer ?
#
loop_
_entity_poly.entity_id
_entity_poly.type
_entity_poly.pdbx_seq_one_letter_code
_entity_poly.pdbx_strand_id
1 'polypeptide(L)'
;MSGIYDVREYLKSKINDYKYGIISGDEFCRTVQEYIRTDPFLPNEDLQRVVYTLLPEICRSYADENVSEKERDLRFWIGLKDCYSLIERGWTFSEEREEYFKTGFYRRDPVEYTDEYLAVEPEMERLVRADVGEGGYLGFVHEYDNVKKRVLNERYGIEWKTTRERYPGLLID
;
A
#
# COMPACT_ATOMS: atom_id res chain seq x y z
N MET A 1 -6.24 -2.07 -13.86
CA MET A 1 -6.82 -2.41 -12.55
C MET A 1 -6.40 -1.35 -11.54
N SER A 2 -7.33 -0.59 -10.99
CA SER A 2 -6.95 0.29 -9.89
C SER A 2 -6.65 -0.58 -8.65
N GLY A 3 -5.48 -0.41 -8.09
CA GLY A 3 -5.06 -1.12 -6.89
C GLY A 3 -4.84 -0.14 -5.74
N ILE A 4 -4.33 -0.64 -4.60
CA ILE A 4 -3.98 0.19 -3.43
C ILE A 4 -3.12 1.40 -3.80
N TYR A 5 -2.24 1.28 -4.81
CA TYR A 5 -1.36 2.35 -5.27
C TYR A 5 -2.12 3.48 -5.96
N ASP A 6 -3.12 3.15 -6.78
CA ASP A 6 -3.95 4.15 -7.46
C ASP A 6 -4.84 4.89 -6.46
N VAL A 7 -5.40 4.15 -5.50
CA VAL A 7 -6.17 4.73 -4.37
C VAL A 7 -5.29 5.69 -3.57
N ARG A 8 -4.04 5.31 -3.28
CA ARG A 8 -3.09 6.18 -2.60
C ARG A 8 -2.87 7.50 -3.33
N GLU A 9 -2.58 7.46 -4.63
CA GLU A 9 -2.32 8.66 -5.42
C GLU A 9 -3.56 9.56 -5.51
N TYR A 10 -4.73 8.97 -5.71
CA TYR A 10 -5.98 9.69 -5.71
C TYR A 10 -6.25 10.40 -4.37
N LEU A 11 -6.11 9.69 -3.25
CA LEU A 11 -6.33 10.25 -1.92
C LEU A 11 -5.32 11.36 -1.60
N LYS A 12 -4.04 11.19 -1.94
CA LYS A 12 -3.02 12.24 -1.77
C LYS A 12 -3.38 13.52 -2.55
N SER A 13 -3.85 13.37 -3.78
CA SER A 13 -4.33 14.52 -4.57
C SER A 13 -5.46 15.25 -3.86
N LYS A 14 -6.45 14.54 -3.33
CA LYS A 14 -7.60 15.14 -2.64
C LYS A 14 -7.24 15.75 -1.28
N ILE A 15 -6.31 15.13 -0.54
CA ILE A 15 -5.78 15.71 0.70
C ILE A 15 -5.05 17.03 0.41
N ASN A 16 -4.28 17.10 -0.67
CA ASN A 16 -3.62 18.34 -1.07
C ASN A 16 -4.63 19.42 -1.48
N ASP A 17 -5.66 19.08 -2.24
CA ASP A 17 -6.74 20.01 -2.60
C ASP A 17 -7.41 20.60 -1.34
N TYR A 18 -7.68 19.76 -0.34
CA TYR A 18 -8.21 20.20 0.96
C TYR A 18 -7.20 21.06 1.74
N LYS A 19 -5.93 20.63 1.82
CA LYS A 19 -4.86 21.33 2.54
C LYS A 19 -4.63 22.74 2.00
N TYR A 20 -4.70 22.90 0.70
CA TYR A 20 -4.53 24.21 0.03
C TYR A 20 -5.84 25.01 -0.11
N GLY A 21 -6.93 24.54 0.49
CA GLY A 21 -8.23 25.25 0.48
C GLY A 21 -8.93 25.26 -0.86
N ILE A 22 -8.55 24.39 -1.79
CA ILE A 22 -9.20 24.25 -3.10
C ILE A 22 -10.59 23.64 -2.94
N ILE A 23 -10.74 22.70 -2.01
CA ILE A 23 -12.01 22.09 -1.63
C ILE A 23 -12.24 22.22 -0.11
N SER A 24 -13.51 22.26 0.28
CA SER A 24 -13.90 22.26 1.71
C SER A 24 -13.75 20.88 2.35
N GLY A 25 -13.74 20.83 3.71
CA GLY A 25 -13.71 19.56 4.43
C GLY A 25 -14.91 18.66 4.11
N ASP A 26 -16.10 19.24 3.94
CA ASP A 26 -17.31 18.49 3.58
C ASP A 26 -17.25 17.96 2.15
N GLU A 27 -16.68 18.73 1.24
CA GLU A 27 -16.45 18.31 -0.14
C GLU A 27 -15.39 17.21 -0.23
N PHE A 28 -14.31 17.34 0.53
CA PHE A 28 -13.31 16.28 0.66
C PHE A 28 -13.94 14.96 1.13
N CYS A 29 -14.70 14.99 2.23
CA CYS A 29 -15.38 13.80 2.75
C CYS A 29 -16.33 13.17 1.71
N ARG A 30 -17.13 13.99 1.04
CA ARG A 30 -18.03 13.53 -0.03
C ARG A 30 -17.27 12.87 -1.18
N THR A 31 -16.23 13.53 -1.66
CA THR A 31 -15.41 13.04 -2.79
C THR A 31 -14.75 11.69 -2.46
N VAL A 32 -14.19 11.55 -1.26
CA VAL A 32 -13.59 10.29 -0.81
C VAL A 32 -14.64 9.18 -0.66
N GLN A 33 -15.79 9.50 -0.09
CA GLN A 33 -16.90 8.55 0.06
C GLN A 33 -17.43 8.06 -1.28
N GLU A 34 -17.57 8.96 -2.24
CA GLU A 34 -18.05 8.64 -3.59
C GLU A 34 -17.03 7.77 -4.34
N TYR A 35 -15.74 8.09 -4.23
CA TYR A 35 -14.67 7.28 -4.80
C TYR A 35 -14.68 5.86 -4.24
N ILE A 36 -14.77 5.69 -2.91
CA ILE A 36 -14.82 4.37 -2.27
C ILE A 36 -16.05 3.59 -2.72
N ARG A 37 -17.20 4.25 -2.87
CA ARG A 37 -18.46 3.63 -3.29
C ARG A 37 -18.41 3.15 -4.73
N THR A 38 -17.65 3.81 -5.59
CA THR A 38 -17.52 3.49 -7.01
C THR A 38 -16.31 2.62 -7.33
N ASP A 39 -15.40 2.41 -6.38
CA ASP A 39 -14.21 1.57 -6.59
C ASP A 39 -14.63 0.08 -6.68
N PRO A 40 -14.40 -0.57 -7.84
CA PRO A 40 -14.75 -1.97 -8.04
C PRO A 40 -13.97 -2.95 -7.14
N PHE A 41 -12.87 -2.50 -6.52
CA PHE A 41 -12.08 -3.29 -5.58
C PHE A 41 -12.56 -3.20 -4.13
N LEU A 42 -13.54 -2.33 -3.86
CA LEU A 42 -14.20 -2.18 -2.57
C LEU A 42 -15.69 -2.54 -2.66
N PRO A 43 -16.08 -3.70 -3.23
CA PRO A 43 -17.48 -4.02 -3.52
C PRO A 43 -18.27 -4.41 -2.27
N ASN A 44 -17.61 -4.58 -1.13
CA ASN A 44 -18.21 -5.13 0.08
C ASN A 44 -18.54 -4.01 1.09
N GLU A 45 -19.76 -4.01 1.65
CA GLU A 45 -20.19 -3.02 2.66
C GLU A 45 -19.32 -3.05 3.93
N ASP A 46 -18.80 -4.22 4.32
CA ASP A 46 -17.93 -4.34 5.49
C ASP A 46 -16.59 -3.63 5.25
N LEU A 47 -16.09 -3.67 4.02
CA LEU A 47 -14.90 -2.96 3.59
C LEU A 47 -15.11 -1.47 3.61
N GLN A 48 -16.25 -1.02 3.12
CA GLN A 48 -16.62 0.38 3.14
C GLN A 48 -16.66 0.91 4.58
N ARG A 49 -17.18 0.13 5.54
CA ARG A 49 -17.18 0.51 6.96
C ARG A 49 -15.78 0.68 7.52
N VAL A 50 -14.88 -0.26 7.25
CA VAL A 50 -13.48 -0.17 7.72
C VAL A 50 -12.79 1.05 7.16
N VAL A 51 -12.92 1.29 5.87
CA VAL A 51 -12.35 2.46 5.20
C VAL A 51 -12.97 3.75 5.72
N TYR A 52 -14.28 3.81 5.94
CA TYR A 52 -14.96 4.96 6.55
C TYR A 52 -14.49 5.27 7.97
N THR A 53 -14.06 4.27 8.73
CA THR A 53 -13.61 4.45 10.12
C THR A 53 -12.13 4.84 10.17
N LEU A 54 -11.27 4.19 9.38
CA LEU A 54 -9.82 4.38 9.42
C LEU A 54 -9.33 5.53 8.53
N LEU A 55 -9.96 5.75 7.41
CA LEU A 55 -9.50 6.74 6.42
C LEU A 55 -9.44 8.17 6.95
N PRO A 56 -10.40 8.68 7.77
CA PRO A 56 -10.30 10.01 8.36
C PRO A 56 -9.10 10.20 9.27
N GLU A 57 -8.68 9.16 10.00
CA GLU A 57 -7.48 9.21 10.85
C GLU A 57 -6.20 9.22 10.00
N ILE A 58 -6.15 8.41 8.96
CA ILE A 58 -5.06 8.36 7.99
C ILE A 58 -4.88 9.74 7.34
N CYS A 59 -5.96 10.35 6.90
CA CYS A 59 -5.93 11.68 6.29
C CYS A 59 -5.50 12.77 7.27
N ARG A 60 -5.94 12.71 8.53
CA ARG A 60 -5.51 13.64 9.58
C ARG A 60 -4.02 13.53 9.89
N SER A 61 -3.49 12.31 9.94
CA SER A 61 -2.04 12.08 10.13
C SER A 61 -1.22 12.66 8.99
N TYR A 62 -1.72 12.60 7.76
CA TYR A 62 -1.06 13.19 6.61
C TYR A 62 -1.07 14.73 6.63
N ALA A 63 -2.09 15.33 7.20
CA ALA A 63 -2.21 16.79 7.32
C ALA A 63 -1.41 17.40 8.49
N ASP A 64 -0.78 16.59 9.34
CA ASP A 64 0.01 17.07 10.48
C ASP A 64 1.33 17.68 10.03
N GLU A 65 1.42 19.02 10.06
CA GLU A 65 2.59 19.79 9.67
C GLU A 65 3.78 19.71 10.66
N ASN A 66 3.57 19.19 11.87
CA ASN A 66 4.62 19.00 12.87
C ASN A 66 5.51 17.77 12.59
N VAL A 67 5.14 16.98 11.61
CA VAL A 67 5.85 15.77 11.20
C VAL A 67 6.46 15.99 9.82
N SER A 68 7.67 15.47 9.58
CA SER A 68 8.33 15.55 8.26
C SER A 68 7.46 14.94 7.16
N GLU A 69 7.59 15.44 5.93
CA GLU A 69 6.87 14.90 4.77
C GLU A 69 7.12 13.40 4.58
N LYS A 70 8.37 12.97 4.70
CA LYS A 70 8.77 11.57 4.59
C LYS A 70 8.03 10.68 5.61
N GLU A 71 7.93 11.14 6.85
CA GLU A 71 7.24 10.39 7.90
C GLU A 71 5.71 10.41 7.72
N ARG A 72 5.14 11.52 7.24
CA ARG A 72 3.72 11.61 6.88
C ARG A 72 3.37 10.64 5.76
N ASP A 73 4.19 10.59 4.71
CA ASP A 73 4.01 9.66 3.58
C ASP A 73 4.08 8.20 4.05
N LEU A 74 5.03 7.88 4.92
CA LEU A 74 5.18 6.54 5.47
C LEU A 74 3.97 6.13 6.32
N ARG A 75 3.53 6.97 7.23
CA ARG A 75 2.33 6.71 8.08
C ARG A 75 1.07 6.57 7.24
N PHE A 76 0.90 7.41 6.24
CA PHE A 76 -0.22 7.34 5.30
C PHE A 76 -0.21 6.02 4.53
N TRP A 77 0.94 5.60 4.05
CA TRP A 77 1.09 4.34 3.33
C TRP A 77 0.80 3.12 4.20
N ILE A 78 1.36 3.07 5.41
CA ILE A 78 1.07 2.02 6.39
C ILE A 78 -0.43 1.97 6.71
N GLY A 79 -1.06 3.11 6.94
CA GLY A 79 -2.50 3.20 7.19
C GLY A 79 -3.35 2.64 6.05
N LEU A 80 -3.01 2.92 4.80
CA LEU A 80 -3.68 2.32 3.63
C LEU A 80 -3.46 0.80 3.57
N LYS A 81 -2.24 0.34 3.83
CA LYS A 81 -1.94 -1.11 3.90
C LYS A 81 -2.74 -1.78 5.01
N ASP A 82 -2.93 -1.13 6.15
CA ASP A 82 -3.78 -1.63 7.24
C ASP A 82 -5.22 -1.83 6.80
N CYS A 83 -5.81 -0.84 6.11
CA CYS A 83 -7.16 -0.94 5.57
C CYS A 83 -7.29 -2.15 4.63
N TYR A 84 -6.40 -2.27 3.66
CA TYR A 84 -6.44 -3.35 2.66
C TYR A 84 -6.18 -4.73 3.26
N SER A 85 -5.23 -4.85 4.19
CA SER A 85 -4.96 -6.12 4.87
C SER A 85 -6.13 -6.57 5.74
N LEU A 86 -6.77 -5.66 6.46
CA LEU A 86 -7.94 -5.97 7.27
C LEU A 86 -9.08 -6.54 6.42
N ILE A 87 -9.24 -5.99 5.22
CA ILE A 87 -10.19 -6.41 4.20
C ILE A 87 -9.92 -7.83 3.69
N GLU A 88 -8.67 -8.08 3.29
CA GLU A 88 -8.29 -9.34 2.66
C GLU A 88 -8.13 -10.49 3.66
N ARG A 89 -7.73 -10.19 4.89
CA ARG A 89 -7.21 -11.20 5.84
C ARG A 89 -7.82 -11.13 7.23
N GLY A 90 -8.62 -10.12 7.56
CA GLY A 90 -9.24 -9.91 8.86
C GLY A 90 -8.28 -9.37 9.94
N TRP A 91 -7.08 -8.94 9.58
CA TRP A 91 -6.11 -8.26 10.44
C TRP A 91 -5.34 -7.19 9.67
N THR A 92 -4.79 -6.21 10.38
CA THR A 92 -4.07 -5.11 9.77
C THR A 92 -2.63 -5.50 9.39
N PHE A 93 -2.04 -4.76 8.46
CA PHE A 93 -0.61 -4.87 8.18
C PHE A 93 0.25 -4.52 9.41
N SER A 94 -0.18 -3.55 10.21
CA SER A 94 0.50 -3.16 11.45
C SER A 94 0.50 -4.28 12.48
N GLU A 95 -0.59 -5.04 12.63
CA GLU A 95 -0.64 -6.23 13.50
C GLU A 95 0.29 -7.33 12.98
N GLU A 96 0.32 -7.58 11.68
CA GLU A 96 1.25 -8.55 11.06
C GLU A 96 2.71 -8.15 11.29
N ARG A 97 3.03 -6.88 11.13
CA ARG A 97 4.36 -6.29 11.36
C ARG A 97 4.77 -6.40 12.84
N GLU A 98 3.87 -6.08 13.76
CA GLU A 98 4.11 -6.21 15.20
C GLU A 98 4.38 -7.67 15.60
N GLU A 99 3.62 -8.61 15.07
CA GLU A 99 3.81 -10.04 15.30
C GLU A 99 5.17 -10.52 14.77
N TYR A 100 5.58 -10.06 13.58
CA TYR A 100 6.91 -10.33 13.05
C TYR A 100 8.03 -9.87 14.00
N PHE A 101 7.96 -8.64 14.51
CA PHE A 101 8.99 -8.13 15.42
C PHE A 101 9.01 -8.83 16.78
N LYS A 102 7.88 -9.36 17.23
CA LYS A 102 7.79 -10.14 18.49
C LYS A 102 8.30 -11.56 18.36
N THR A 103 7.94 -12.25 17.29
CA THR A 103 8.11 -13.71 17.17
C THR A 103 9.11 -14.15 16.11
N GLY A 104 9.49 -13.25 15.20
CA GLY A 104 10.26 -13.59 14.01
C GLY A 104 9.47 -14.36 12.93
N PHE A 105 8.18 -14.61 13.17
CA PHE A 105 7.30 -15.22 12.18
C PHE A 105 6.92 -14.19 11.11
N TYR A 106 7.11 -14.53 9.83
CA TYR A 106 6.83 -13.63 8.71
C TYR A 106 6.07 -14.34 7.59
N ARG A 107 5.12 -13.61 7.01
CA ARG A 107 4.38 -14.03 5.81
C ARG A 107 5.02 -13.49 4.54
N ARG A 108 5.60 -12.29 4.63
CA ARG A 108 6.30 -11.59 3.54
C ARG A 108 7.80 -11.78 3.70
N ASP A 109 8.58 -11.33 2.74
CA ASP A 109 10.02 -11.17 3.00
C ASP A 109 10.21 -10.22 4.19
N PRO A 110 11.06 -10.56 5.19
CA PRO A 110 11.28 -9.72 6.36
C PRO A 110 11.59 -8.25 6.05
N VAL A 111 12.25 -7.97 4.93
CA VAL A 111 12.55 -6.61 4.50
C VAL A 111 11.30 -5.77 4.23
N GLU A 112 10.19 -6.40 3.82
CA GLU A 112 8.92 -5.71 3.56
C GLU A 112 8.26 -5.10 4.80
N TYR A 113 8.74 -5.46 5.99
CA TYR A 113 8.29 -4.87 7.26
C TYR A 113 9.14 -3.67 7.70
N THR A 114 10.24 -3.38 7.01
CA THR A 114 11.14 -2.28 7.36
C THR A 114 10.62 -0.94 6.85
N ASP A 115 10.98 0.14 7.56
CA ASP A 115 10.63 1.51 7.15
C ASP A 115 11.30 1.88 5.83
N GLU A 116 12.51 1.39 5.58
CA GLU A 116 13.26 1.61 4.33
C GLU A 116 12.50 1.06 3.12
N TYR A 117 12.00 -0.17 3.22
CA TYR A 117 11.20 -0.77 2.14
C TYR A 117 9.87 -0.03 1.96
N LEU A 118 9.15 0.21 3.05
CA LEU A 118 7.83 0.86 3.01
C LEU A 118 7.91 2.28 2.43
N ALA A 119 8.99 3.00 2.69
CA ALA A 119 9.19 4.34 2.16
C ALA A 119 9.38 4.37 0.62
N VAL A 120 9.92 3.32 0.04
CA VAL A 120 10.19 3.23 -1.41
C VAL A 120 9.15 2.40 -2.17
N GLU A 121 8.35 1.61 -1.47
CA GLU A 121 7.39 0.66 -2.08
C GLU A 121 6.45 1.29 -3.12
N PRO A 122 5.84 2.47 -2.88
CA PRO A 122 4.95 3.07 -3.87
C PRO A 122 5.66 3.45 -5.18
N GLU A 123 6.86 4.00 -5.09
CA GLU A 123 7.65 4.36 -6.27
C GLU A 123 8.22 3.12 -6.96
N MET A 124 8.69 2.16 -6.18
CA MET A 124 9.14 0.86 -6.68
C MET A 124 8.04 0.18 -7.49
N GLU A 125 6.83 0.12 -6.96
CA GLU A 125 5.68 -0.48 -7.63
C GLU A 125 5.35 0.22 -8.95
N ARG A 126 5.39 1.57 -8.96
CA ARG A 126 5.20 2.36 -10.19
C ARG A 126 6.21 1.98 -11.27
N LEU A 127 7.48 1.81 -10.89
CA LEU A 127 8.55 1.43 -11.80
C LEU A 127 8.39 0.00 -12.32
N VAL A 128 8.02 -0.93 -11.44
CA VAL A 128 7.78 -2.33 -11.83
C VAL A 128 6.63 -2.41 -12.82
N ARG A 129 5.51 -1.76 -12.54
CA ARG A 129 4.35 -1.75 -13.46
C ARG A 129 4.65 -1.09 -14.80
N ALA A 130 5.48 -0.04 -14.81
CA ALA A 130 5.91 0.58 -16.06
C ALA A 130 6.71 -0.38 -16.95
N ASP A 131 7.44 -1.32 -16.36
CA ASP A 131 8.28 -2.29 -17.08
C ASP A 131 7.47 -3.54 -17.50
N VAL A 132 6.65 -4.12 -16.59
CA VAL A 132 5.95 -5.40 -16.86
C VAL A 132 4.52 -5.22 -17.40
N GLY A 133 3.93 -4.03 -17.31
CA GLY A 133 2.56 -3.76 -17.74
C GLY A 133 1.48 -4.27 -16.77
N GLU A 134 0.25 -4.41 -17.28
CA GLU A 134 -0.96 -4.63 -16.47
C GLU A 134 -1.15 -6.08 -15.97
N GLY A 135 -0.35 -7.04 -16.42
CA GLY A 135 -0.50 -8.44 -16.01
C GLY A 135 -1.63 -9.22 -16.70
N GLY A 136 -2.00 -10.35 -16.14
CA GLY A 136 -3.10 -11.18 -16.63
C GLY A 136 -2.69 -12.27 -17.64
N TYR A 137 -1.40 -12.54 -17.80
CA TYR A 137 -0.87 -13.63 -18.63
C TYR A 137 -0.08 -14.64 -17.80
N LEU A 138 0.08 -15.84 -18.35
CA LEU A 138 0.85 -16.91 -17.72
C LEU A 138 2.31 -16.47 -17.53
N GLY A 139 2.84 -16.61 -16.32
CA GLY A 139 4.20 -16.21 -15.98
C GLY A 139 4.38 -14.77 -15.51
N PHE A 140 3.31 -13.96 -15.51
CA PHE A 140 3.36 -12.58 -15.05
C PHE A 140 3.98 -12.42 -13.65
N VAL A 141 3.63 -13.28 -12.70
CA VAL A 141 4.16 -13.23 -11.33
C VAL A 141 5.69 -13.38 -11.33
N HIS A 142 6.23 -14.26 -12.15
CA HIS A 142 7.68 -14.45 -12.23
C HIS A 142 8.40 -13.26 -12.85
N GLU A 143 7.81 -12.67 -13.88
CA GLU A 143 8.35 -11.45 -14.50
C GLU A 143 8.28 -10.27 -13.54
N TYR A 144 7.15 -10.08 -12.88
CA TYR A 144 6.95 -9.06 -11.85
C TYR A 144 7.98 -9.20 -10.72
N ASP A 145 8.16 -10.39 -10.16
CA ASP A 145 9.11 -10.66 -9.08
C ASP A 145 10.56 -10.38 -9.52
N ASN A 146 10.94 -10.76 -10.74
CA ASN A 146 12.26 -10.51 -11.27
C ASN A 146 12.54 -9.00 -11.43
N VAL A 147 11.57 -8.25 -11.96
CA VAL A 147 11.71 -6.80 -12.13
C VAL A 147 11.70 -6.10 -10.76
N LYS A 148 10.81 -6.50 -9.85
CA LYS A 148 10.77 -5.98 -8.47
C LYS A 148 12.12 -6.16 -7.78
N LYS A 149 12.68 -7.36 -7.84
CA LYS A 149 14.00 -7.68 -7.26
C LYS A 149 15.11 -6.82 -7.84
N ARG A 150 15.14 -6.67 -9.16
CA ARG A 150 16.09 -5.82 -9.85
C ARG A 150 15.97 -4.35 -9.43
N VAL A 151 14.78 -3.79 -9.45
CA VAL A 151 14.52 -2.39 -9.09
C VAL A 151 14.90 -2.12 -7.64
N LEU A 152 14.51 -3.00 -6.71
CA LEU A 152 14.85 -2.87 -5.30
C LEU A 152 16.37 -2.89 -5.08
N ASN A 153 17.08 -3.81 -5.71
CA ASN A 153 18.52 -3.94 -5.57
C ASN A 153 19.28 -2.78 -6.24
N GLU A 154 19.03 -2.54 -7.53
CA GLU A 154 19.81 -1.58 -8.32
C GLU A 154 19.54 -0.13 -7.93
N ARG A 155 18.26 0.21 -7.61
CA ARG A 155 17.88 1.59 -7.35
C ARG A 155 17.94 1.95 -5.87
N TYR A 156 17.62 1.02 -4.98
CA TYR A 156 17.48 1.29 -3.54
C TYR A 156 18.47 0.53 -2.66
N GLY A 157 19.23 -0.41 -3.21
CA GLY A 157 20.17 -1.24 -2.43
C GLY A 157 19.47 -2.19 -1.46
N ILE A 158 18.20 -2.54 -1.71
CA ILE A 158 17.40 -3.41 -0.87
C ILE A 158 17.44 -4.83 -1.42
N GLU A 159 17.95 -5.78 -0.63
CA GLU A 159 17.87 -7.21 -0.93
C GLU A 159 16.48 -7.74 -0.60
N TRP A 160 15.77 -8.21 -1.60
CA TRP A 160 14.45 -8.82 -1.48
C TRP A 160 14.45 -10.22 -2.10
N LYS A 161 13.78 -11.16 -1.44
CA LYS A 161 13.65 -12.55 -1.91
C LYS A 161 12.22 -12.85 -2.32
N THR A 162 12.09 -13.52 -3.46
CA THR A 162 10.80 -14.03 -3.93
C THR A 162 10.26 -15.10 -2.97
N THR A 163 8.97 -15.37 -3.03
CA THR A 163 8.37 -16.46 -2.25
C THR A 163 9.01 -17.80 -2.59
N ARG A 164 9.37 -18.04 -3.84
CA ARG A 164 10.05 -19.25 -4.29
C ARG A 164 11.46 -19.40 -3.70
N GLU A 165 12.21 -18.30 -3.59
CA GLU A 165 13.55 -18.33 -2.96
C GLU A 165 13.47 -18.56 -1.45
N ARG A 166 12.42 -18.03 -0.80
CA ARG A 166 12.20 -18.25 0.64
C ARG A 166 11.68 -19.66 0.96
N TYR A 167 10.90 -20.22 0.06
CA TYR A 167 10.27 -21.54 0.22
C TYR A 167 10.48 -22.40 -1.03
N PRO A 168 11.68 -22.99 -1.21
CA PRO A 168 12.02 -23.71 -2.44
C PRO A 168 11.16 -24.94 -2.75
N GLY A 169 10.41 -25.43 -1.77
CA GLY A 169 9.51 -26.59 -1.92
C GLY A 169 8.06 -26.22 -2.22
N LEU A 170 7.72 -24.93 -2.27
CA LEU A 170 6.35 -24.50 -2.56
C LEU A 170 6.14 -24.45 -4.08
N LEU A 171 5.17 -25.22 -4.54
CA LEU A 171 4.66 -25.07 -5.92
C LEU A 171 3.80 -23.82 -5.96
N ILE A 172 4.26 -22.79 -6.67
CA ILE A 172 3.50 -21.59 -6.95
C ILE A 172 3.13 -21.63 -8.42
N ASP A 173 1.85 -21.83 -8.68
CA ASP A 173 1.28 -21.79 -10.04
C ASP A 173 1.07 -20.35 -10.52
#